data_982034208d106584bff2609d3a1d5b66
#
_entry.id   982034208d106584bff2609d3a1d5b66
#
_cell.length_a   1.000
_cell.length_b   1.000
_cell.length_c   1.000
_cell.angle_alpha   90.00
_cell.angle_beta   90.00
_cell.angle_gamma   90.00
#
_symmetry.space_group_name_H-M   'P 1'
#
loop_
_entity.id
_entity.type
_entity.pdbx_description
1 polymer ?
#
loop_
_entity_poly.entity_id
_entity_poly.type
_entity_poly.pdbx_seq_one_letter_code
_entity_poly.pdbx_strand_id
1 'polypeptide(L)'
;MDFAIKGDILYSKSLNKVKECENSYLVCVKGKSEGVYKKLPAKYKGIKVYDYTGYLVIPGLVDMHLHASQYMFIGLHMDLKLLDWLNKYTFPAESKYKDIRFAKKAYDIFVKDLTLTATTRFAMFATIHNDATLYLMNELEKTGFKGYVGKVNMDRNSPKYLIETTSKSVKDTLKWLESCEDLKNIKPILTPRFVPSCTDKLMAELSKIMKDKKLPVQSHLSENRAEIEWVKELVPKAKNYEEAYDMYDMLGTVSNSIMAHYVWPDEKGIKLIKNRNVWVAHSPSSNRNLCSGIAPIGRYLREGIKVGLATDVAGGSYLSMFRAIEDSITTSKIRNCLYDSEYYNVTIEQALYLATLGGGEFFGKVGSFDKGYEFDAIVLNERDIPTVLMSELTLLERFERYIYRSHTNVYAKFIAGKKIV
;
A
#
# COMPACT_ATOMS: atom_id res chain seq x y z
N MET A 1 12.97 -17.82 15.48
CA MET A 1 14.24 -18.53 15.30
C MET A 1 15.25 -17.51 14.78
N ASP A 2 16.47 -17.53 15.28
CA ASP A 2 17.50 -16.58 14.85
C ASP A 2 18.25 -17.15 13.65
N PHE A 3 18.56 -16.32 12.67
CA PHE A 3 19.24 -16.73 11.43
C PHE A 3 19.92 -15.53 10.77
N ALA A 4 20.71 -15.78 9.74
CA ALA A 4 21.22 -14.76 8.85
C ALA A 4 20.88 -15.07 7.38
N ILE A 5 20.75 -14.05 6.58
CA ILE A 5 20.75 -14.11 5.12
C ILE A 5 22.09 -13.61 4.64
N LYS A 6 22.79 -14.39 3.80
CA LYS A 6 24.00 -13.96 3.10
C LYS A 6 23.66 -13.65 1.65
N GLY A 7 24.04 -12.46 1.15
CA GLY A 7 23.74 -12.00 -0.21
C GLY A 7 24.24 -10.58 -0.46
N ASP A 8 23.81 -10.02 -1.57
CA ASP A 8 24.05 -8.63 -1.94
C ASP A 8 22.88 -7.78 -1.45
N ILE A 9 23.11 -6.92 -0.47
CA ILE A 9 22.03 -6.28 0.30
C ILE A 9 21.91 -4.81 -0.04
N LEU A 10 20.71 -4.40 -0.50
CA LEU A 10 20.36 -3.04 -0.87
C LEU A 10 19.15 -2.56 -0.05
N TYR A 11 19.22 -1.39 0.57
CA TYR A 11 18.08 -0.79 1.28
C TYR A 11 18.20 0.72 1.44
N SER A 12 17.05 1.39 1.57
CA SER A 12 16.97 2.83 1.77
C SER A 12 17.35 3.22 3.21
N LYS A 13 18.11 4.32 3.33
CA LYS A 13 18.41 5.01 4.59
C LYS A 13 17.58 6.26 4.77
N SER A 14 17.24 6.90 3.67
CA SER A 14 16.37 8.07 3.56
C SER A 14 15.89 8.19 2.11
N LEU A 15 15.08 9.21 1.82
CA LEU A 15 14.53 9.46 0.49
C LEU A 15 15.58 9.45 -0.64
N ASN A 16 16.76 10.01 -0.40
CA ASN A 16 17.82 10.19 -1.40
C ASN A 16 19.10 9.41 -1.05
N LYS A 17 19.00 8.39 -0.20
CA LYS A 17 20.18 7.65 0.23
C LYS A 17 19.87 6.18 0.38
N VAL A 18 20.56 5.35 -0.38
CA VAL A 18 20.58 3.89 -0.26
C VAL A 18 21.85 3.41 0.42
N LYS A 19 21.83 2.21 0.93
CA LYS A 19 22.99 1.47 1.42
C LYS A 19 23.14 0.19 0.62
N GLU A 20 24.32 0.02 0.06
CA GLU A 20 24.75 -1.12 -0.72
C GLU A 20 25.79 -1.94 0.07
N CYS A 21 25.59 -3.23 0.21
CA CYS A 21 26.46 -4.12 0.98
C CYS A 21 26.61 -5.44 0.23
N GLU A 22 27.62 -5.54 -0.64
CA GLU A 22 27.92 -6.74 -1.38
C GLU A 22 28.38 -7.88 -0.46
N ASN A 23 27.99 -9.11 -0.80
CA ASN A 23 28.40 -10.35 -0.13
C ASN A 23 28.44 -10.20 1.40
N SER A 24 27.32 -9.79 1.97
CA SER A 24 27.16 -9.39 3.37
C SER A 24 26.11 -10.25 4.08
N TYR A 25 26.10 -10.20 5.40
CA TYR A 25 25.18 -10.93 6.25
C TYR A 25 24.13 -9.98 6.85
N LEU A 26 22.87 -10.21 6.55
CA LEU A 26 21.73 -9.58 7.22
C LEU A 26 21.25 -10.50 8.34
N VAL A 27 21.34 -10.04 9.59
CA VAL A 27 21.05 -10.87 10.77
C VAL A 27 19.65 -10.62 11.29
N CYS A 28 18.89 -11.69 11.50
CA CYS A 28 17.56 -11.70 12.12
C CYS A 28 17.64 -12.29 13.54
N VAL A 29 17.15 -11.55 14.53
CA VAL A 29 16.97 -12.04 15.91
C VAL A 29 15.53 -11.73 16.34
N LYS A 30 14.80 -12.76 16.75
CA LYS A 30 13.41 -12.65 17.23
C LYS A 30 12.50 -11.85 16.24
N GLY A 31 12.70 -12.08 14.93
CA GLY A 31 11.89 -11.42 13.89
C GLY A 31 12.26 -9.98 13.58
N LYS A 32 13.38 -9.47 14.13
CA LYS A 32 13.88 -8.12 13.89
C LYS A 32 15.27 -8.14 13.29
N SER A 33 15.58 -7.12 12.49
CA SER A 33 16.92 -6.89 11.99
C SER A 33 17.88 -6.49 13.12
N GLU A 34 19.03 -7.13 13.18
CA GLU A 34 20.18 -6.70 13.99
C GLU A 34 21.20 -5.90 13.18
N GLY A 35 20.94 -5.73 11.88
CA GLY A 35 21.77 -4.98 10.94
C GLY A 35 22.49 -5.86 9.92
N VAL A 36 23.26 -5.20 9.05
CA VAL A 36 24.03 -5.80 7.96
C VAL A 36 25.52 -5.78 8.30
N TYR A 37 26.20 -6.90 8.12
CA TYR A 37 27.62 -7.10 8.48
C TYR A 37 28.39 -7.69 7.31
N LYS A 38 29.60 -7.20 7.04
CA LYS A 38 30.51 -7.79 6.02
C LYS A 38 30.99 -9.21 6.40
N LYS A 39 31.17 -9.46 7.71
CA LYS A 39 31.46 -10.78 8.29
C LYS A 39 30.48 -11.06 9.41
N LEU A 40 30.01 -12.29 9.52
CA LEU A 40 29.08 -12.67 10.59
C LEU A 40 29.77 -12.48 11.97
N PRO A 41 29.25 -11.61 12.85
CA PRO A 41 29.85 -11.38 14.16
C PRO A 41 29.92 -12.66 15.01
N ALA A 42 30.96 -12.79 15.83
CA ALA A 42 31.19 -13.99 16.65
C ALA A 42 30.01 -14.37 17.55
N LYS A 43 29.27 -13.37 18.06
CA LYS A 43 28.07 -13.60 18.88
C LYS A 43 26.93 -14.30 18.14
N TYR A 44 26.95 -14.36 16.82
CA TYR A 44 25.99 -15.07 15.97
C TYR A 44 26.58 -16.36 15.38
N LYS A 45 27.74 -16.85 15.87
CA LYS A 45 28.31 -18.10 15.41
C LYS A 45 27.34 -19.26 15.71
N GLY A 46 27.09 -20.10 14.69
CA GLY A 46 26.20 -21.26 14.81
C GLY A 46 24.72 -21.03 14.52
N ILE A 47 24.28 -19.80 14.27
CA ILE A 47 22.91 -19.59 13.75
C ILE A 47 22.78 -20.11 12.31
N LYS A 48 21.55 -20.47 11.91
CA LYS A 48 21.28 -20.87 10.53
C LYS A 48 21.61 -19.73 9.56
N VAL A 49 22.29 -20.03 8.47
CA VAL A 49 22.54 -19.08 7.38
C VAL A 49 21.81 -19.55 6.14
N TYR A 50 20.94 -18.70 5.61
CA TYR A 50 20.37 -18.85 4.27
C TYR A 50 21.35 -18.19 3.29
N ASP A 51 22.05 -19.01 2.50
CA ASP A 51 23.05 -18.51 1.55
C ASP A 51 22.40 -18.20 0.20
N TYR A 52 22.31 -16.91 -0.11
CA TYR A 52 21.88 -16.36 -1.37
C TYR A 52 23.01 -15.52 -2.00
N THR A 53 24.27 -16.01 -1.90
CA THR A 53 25.43 -15.35 -2.52
C THR A 53 25.18 -15.10 -4.01
N GLY A 54 25.35 -13.85 -4.47
CA GLY A 54 25.11 -13.43 -5.84
C GLY A 54 23.66 -13.01 -6.14
N TYR A 55 22.74 -13.15 -5.17
CA TYR A 55 21.38 -12.62 -5.30
C TYR A 55 21.24 -11.28 -4.59
N LEU A 56 20.45 -10.40 -5.17
CA LEU A 56 20.08 -9.13 -4.53
C LEU A 56 19.00 -9.36 -3.48
N VAL A 57 19.21 -8.80 -2.29
CA VAL A 57 18.29 -8.84 -1.15
C VAL A 57 17.85 -7.43 -0.81
N ILE A 58 16.54 -7.18 -0.83
CA ILE A 58 15.92 -5.89 -0.52
C ILE A 58 14.93 -6.03 0.64
N PRO A 59 14.55 -4.94 1.33
CA PRO A 59 13.41 -4.96 2.25
C PRO A 59 12.12 -5.40 1.56
N GLY A 60 11.21 -6.00 2.32
CA GLY A 60 9.87 -6.29 1.83
C GLY A 60 9.15 -5.04 1.37
N LEU A 61 8.41 -5.15 0.26
CA LEU A 61 7.69 -4.02 -0.31
C LEU A 61 6.35 -3.79 0.42
N VAL A 62 5.95 -2.53 0.47
CA VAL A 62 4.76 -2.03 1.17
C VAL A 62 3.75 -1.53 0.16
N ASP A 63 2.56 -2.12 0.12
CA ASP A 63 1.43 -1.68 -0.71
C ASP A 63 0.45 -0.87 0.15
N MET A 64 0.45 0.45 -0.04
CA MET A 64 -0.31 1.37 0.81
C MET A 64 -1.80 1.44 0.48
N HIS A 65 -2.24 0.87 -0.64
CA HIS A 65 -3.63 0.91 -1.05
C HIS A 65 -3.94 -0.13 -2.14
N LEU A 66 -4.89 -1.02 -1.85
CA LEU A 66 -5.44 -1.97 -2.81
C LEU A 66 -6.83 -2.44 -2.36
N HIS A 67 -7.62 -2.96 -3.32
CA HIS A 67 -8.95 -3.52 -3.08
C HIS A 67 -8.97 -5.03 -3.32
N ALA A 68 -8.91 -5.83 -2.25
CA ALA A 68 -8.92 -7.29 -2.37
C ALA A 68 -10.16 -7.84 -3.10
N SER A 69 -11.31 -7.19 -2.92
CA SER A 69 -12.58 -7.59 -3.55
C SER A 69 -12.63 -7.32 -5.06
N GLN A 70 -11.67 -6.58 -5.59
CA GLN A 70 -11.60 -6.24 -7.01
C GLN A 70 -10.62 -7.11 -7.79
N TYR A 71 -9.81 -7.93 -7.11
CA TYR A 71 -8.75 -8.69 -7.74
C TYR A 71 -9.22 -9.60 -8.88
N MET A 72 -10.43 -10.18 -8.77
CA MET A 72 -10.96 -11.13 -9.76
C MET A 72 -11.27 -10.50 -11.13
N PHE A 73 -11.33 -9.18 -11.24
CA PHE A 73 -11.54 -8.49 -12.52
C PHE A 73 -10.40 -7.53 -12.91
N ILE A 74 -9.23 -7.71 -12.33
CA ILE A 74 -8.03 -6.95 -12.67
C ILE A 74 -7.76 -6.97 -14.18
N GLY A 75 -7.47 -5.79 -14.76
CA GLY A 75 -7.20 -5.64 -16.20
C GLY A 75 -8.44 -5.63 -17.09
N LEU A 76 -9.65 -5.69 -16.54
CA LEU A 76 -10.88 -5.60 -17.30
C LEU A 76 -11.46 -4.18 -17.32
N HIS A 77 -11.96 -3.78 -18.49
CA HIS A 77 -12.68 -2.49 -18.68
C HIS A 77 -11.85 -1.24 -18.37
N MET A 78 -10.56 -1.27 -18.68
CA MET A 78 -9.62 -0.17 -18.49
C MET A 78 -9.78 0.99 -19.49
N ASP A 79 -10.75 0.92 -20.38
CA ASP A 79 -11.16 1.97 -21.34
C ASP A 79 -12.15 2.98 -20.75
N LEU A 80 -12.57 2.80 -19.50
CA LEU A 80 -13.57 3.65 -18.84
C LEU A 80 -12.91 4.65 -17.88
N LYS A 81 -13.62 5.78 -17.67
CA LYS A 81 -13.29 6.72 -16.60
C LYS A 81 -13.79 6.20 -15.24
N LEU A 82 -13.21 6.70 -14.15
CA LEU A 82 -13.46 6.26 -12.77
C LEU A 82 -14.96 6.02 -12.46
N LEU A 83 -15.81 7.02 -12.58
CA LEU A 83 -17.22 6.92 -12.15
C LEU A 83 -18.02 5.92 -13.00
N ASP A 84 -17.74 5.82 -14.29
CA ASP A 84 -18.36 4.85 -15.19
C ASP A 84 -17.89 3.44 -14.85
N TRP A 85 -16.58 3.26 -14.60
CA TRP A 85 -15.99 1.99 -14.22
C TRP A 85 -16.55 1.49 -12.89
N LEU A 86 -16.67 2.37 -11.88
CA LEU A 86 -17.30 2.05 -10.59
C LEU A 86 -18.72 1.52 -10.76
N ASN A 87 -19.55 2.24 -11.50
CA ASN A 87 -20.97 1.90 -11.63
C ASN A 87 -21.23 0.66 -12.49
N LYS A 88 -20.50 0.51 -13.61
CA LYS A 88 -20.74 -0.57 -14.58
C LYS A 88 -20.13 -1.90 -14.17
N TYR A 89 -18.98 -1.89 -13.47
CA TYR A 89 -18.20 -3.11 -13.23
C TYR A 89 -17.84 -3.32 -11.75
N THR A 90 -17.31 -2.32 -11.08
CA THR A 90 -16.78 -2.47 -9.72
C THR A 90 -17.87 -2.80 -8.72
N PHE A 91 -18.92 -2.00 -8.64
CA PHE A 91 -20.00 -2.22 -7.68
C PHE A 91 -20.74 -3.54 -7.93
N PRO A 92 -21.09 -3.94 -9.18
CA PRO A 92 -21.64 -5.27 -9.45
C PRO A 92 -20.71 -6.42 -9.03
N ALA A 93 -19.39 -6.30 -9.23
CA ALA A 93 -18.44 -7.33 -8.84
C ALA A 93 -18.29 -7.43 -7.31
N GLU A 94 -18.15 -6.29 -6.62
CA GLU A 94 -18.05 -6.25 -5.16
C GLU A 94 -19.32 -6.80 -4.47
N SER A 95 -20.50 -6.61 -5.06
CA SER A 95 -21.76 -7.13 -4.50
C SER A 95 -21.80 -8.65 -4.41
N LYS A 96 -21.04 -9.38 -5.26
CA LYS A 96 -20.96 -10.85 -5.24
C LYS A 96 -20.36 -11.41 -3.95
N TYR A 97 -19.57 -10.60 -3.24
CA TYR A 97 -18.97 -10.99 -1.95
C TYR A 97 -19.99 -11.10 -0.81
N LYS A 98 -21.26 -10.78 -1.04
CA LYS A 98 -22.37 -11.13 -0.15
C LYS A 98 -22.54 -12.65 -0.05
N ASP A 99 -22.29 -13.40 -1.13
CA ASP A 99 -22.24 -14.87 -1.07
C ASP A 99 -20.85 -15.29 -0.53
N ILE A 100 -20.85 -15.82 0.68
CA ILE A 100 -19.61 -16.25 1.35
C ILE A 100 -18.88 -17.37 0.58
N ARG A 101 -19.58 -18.17 -0.22
CA ARG A 101 -18.94 -19.20 -1.07
C ARG A 101 -18.16 -18.58 -2.22
N PHE A 102 -18.69 -17.50 -2.80
CA PHE A 102 -17.98 -16.71 -3.80
C PHE A 102 -16.77 -16.03 -3.16
N ALA A 103 -16.98 -15.34 -2.01
CA ALA A 103 -15.93 -14.61 -1.29
C ALA A 103 -14.75 -15.53 -0.93
N LYS A 104 -15.00 -16.74 -0.42
CA LYS A 104 -13.95 -17.72 -0.09
C LYS A 104 -13.10 -18.04 -1.32
N LYS A 105 -13.73 -18.46 -2.43
CA LYS A 105 -13.00 -18.81 -3.67
C LYS A 105 -12.16 -17.64 -4.18
N ALA A 106 -12.71 -16.42 -4.20
CA ALA A 106 -12.04 -15.24 -4.69
C ALA A 106 -10.84 -14.85 -3.80
N TYR A 107 -11.04 -14.84 -2.49
CA TYR A 107 -9.98 -14.48 -1.55
C TYR A 107 -8.88 -15.54 -1.44
N ASP A 108 -9.20 -16.85 -1.59
CA ASP A 108 -8.19 -17.91 -1.62
C ASP A 108 -7.22 -17.70 -2.80
N ILE A 109 -7.75 -17.36 -3.99
CA ILE A 109 -6.93 -17.04 -5.17
C ILE A 109 -6.09 -15.78 -4.88
N PHE A 110 -6.71 -14.70 -4.40
CA PHE A 110 -6.04 -13.45 -4.12
C PHE A 110 -4.89 -13.62 -3.10
N VAL A 111 -5.14 -14.29 -1.98
CA VAL A 111 -4.14 -14.50 -0.92
C VAL A 111 -2.99 -15.36 -1.42
N LYS A 112 -3.30 -16.41 -2.21
CA LYS A 112 -2.27 -17.24 -2.85
C LYS A 112 -1.37 -16.40 -3.76
N ASP A 113 -1.95 -15.60 -4.63
CA ASP A 113 -1.18 -14.79 -5.59
C ASP A 113 -0.39 -13.68 -4.88
N LEU A 114 -0.98 -13.02 -3.86
CA LEU A 114 -0.26 -12.05 -3.03
C LEU A 114 0.96 -12.68 -2.34
N THR A 115 0.87 -13.95 -1.94
CA THR A 115 2.00 -14.67 -1.31
C THR A 115 3.21 -14.75 -2.22
N LEU A 116 3.01 -14.81 -3.54
CA LEU A 116 4.08 -14.90 -4.54
C LEU A 116 4.71 -13.55 -4.90
N THR A 117 4.08 -12.42 -4.54
CA THR A 117 4.61 -11.07 -4.81
C THR A 117 5.69 -10.65 -3.82
N ALA A 118 6.34 -9.51 -4.06
CA ALA A 118 7.29 -8.89 -3.13
C ALA A 118 6.63 -8.13 -1.96
N THR A 119 5.30 -8.01 -1.94
CA THR A 119 4.56 -7.31 -0.89
C THR A 119 4.66 -8.07 0.43
N THR A 120 5.01 -7.37 1.50
CA THR A 120 5.07 -7.91 2.88
C THR A 120 4.17 -7.17 3.84
N ARG A 121 3.82 -5.93 3.54
CA ARG A 121 2.89 -5.06 4.28
C ARG A 121 1.87 -4.44 3.34
N PHE A 122 0.66 -4.21 3.84
CA PHE A 122 -0.40 -3.61 3.05
C PHE A 122 -1.42 -2.87 3.90
N ALA A 123 -2.11 -1.89 3.29
CA ALA A 123 -3.37 -1.33 3.76
C ALA A 123 -4.44 -1.59 2.69
N MET A 124 -5.49 -2.35 3.03
CA MET A 124 -6.34 -3.04 2.07
C MET A 124 -7.82 -2.74 2.33
N PHE A 125 -8.55 -2.42 1.28
CA PHE A 125 -10.01 -2.37 1.27
C PHE A 125 -10.57 -3.78 1.04
N ALA A 126 -11.52 -4.21 1.87
CA ALA A 126 -12.28 -5.43 1.65
C ALA A 126 -13.66 -5.13 1.04
N THR A 127 -14.74 -5.45 1.73
CA THR A 127 -16.12 -5.18 1.30
C THR A 127 -16.96 -4.58 2.43
N ILE A 128 -18.24 -4.26 2.15
CA ILE A 128 -19.22 -3.93 3.19
C ILE A 128 -19.69 -5.15 4.00
N HIS A 129 -19.39 -6.37 3.55
CA HIS A 129 -19.88 -7.62 4.13
C HIS A 129 -18.91 -8.16 5.19
N ASN A 130 -19.33 -8.21 6.46
CA ASN A 130 -18.50 -8.62 7.58
C ASN A 130 -17.91 -10.03 7.42
N ASP A 131 -18.73 -11.01 7.06
CA ASP A 131 -18.30 -12.41 6.98
C ASP A 131 -17.21 -12.60 5.92
N ALA A 132 -17.35 -11.92 4.76
CA ALA A 132 -16.35 -11.94 3.70
C ALA A 132 -15.06 -11.24 4.15
N THR A 133 -15.16 -10.06 4.81
CA THR A 133 -14.01 -9.31 5.33
C THR A 133 -13.25 -10.10 6.38
N LEU A 134 -13.95 -10.73 7.33
CA LEU A 134 -13.35 -11.58 8.36
C LEU A 134 -12.67 -12.82 7.75
N TYR A 135 -13.30 -13.44 6.75
CA TYR A 135 -12.67 -14.56 6.05
C TYR A 135 -11.33 -14.16 5.44
N LEU A 136 -11.28 -13.02 4.70
CA LEU A 136 -10.04 -12.48 4.14
C LEU A 136 -8.98 -12.27 5.23
N MET A 137 -9.34 -11.61 6.33
CA MET A 137 -8.43 -11.32 7.43
C MET A 137 -7.86 -12.61 8.05
N ASN A 138 -8.69 -13.62 8.25
CA ASN A 138 -8.25 -14.92 8.78
C ASN A 138 -7.29 -15.66 7.82
N GLU A 139 -7.56 -15.64 6.50
CA GLU A 139 -6.67 -16.29 5.54
C GLU A 139 -5.32 -15.56 5.47
N LEU A 140 -5.30 -14.23 5.50
CA LEU A 140 -4.08 -13.45 5.58
C LEU A 140 -3.29 -13.71 6.88
N GLU A 141 -3.98 -13.81 8.03
CA GLU A 141 -3.35 -14.12 9.33
C GLU A 141 -2.59 -15.47 9.29
N LYS A 142 -3.18 -16.51 8.66
CA LYS A 142 -2.57 -17.84 8.52
C LYS A 142 -1.27 -17.83 7.72
N THR A 143 -1.14 -16.93 6.74
CA THR A 143 0.07 -16.83 5.91
C THR A 143 1.24 -16.22 6.64
N GLY A 144 0.99 -15.48 7.72
CA GLY A 144 2.01 -14.70 8.46
C GLY A 144 2.24 -13.30 7.91
N PHE A 145 1.41 -12.82 6.99
CA PHE A 145 1.38 -11.41 6.62
C PHE A 145 1.07 -10.52 7.81
N LYS A 146 1.53 -9.28 7.74
CA LYS A 146 1.13 -8.22 8.69
C LYS A 146 0.63 -7.01 7.90
N GLY A 147 -0.48 -6.44 8.31
CA GLY A 147 -1.06 -5.31 7.59
C GLY A 147 -2.39 -4.87 8.16
N TYR A 148 -3.02 -3.97 7.44
CA TYR A 148 -4.34 -3.46 7.76
C TYR A 148 -5.35 -3.90 6.72
N VAL A 149 -6.54 -4.29 7.17
CA VAL A 149 -7.70 -4.59 6.32
C VAL A 149 -8.89 -3.81 6.86
N GLY A 150 -9.67 -3.19 5.98
CA GLY A 150 -10.83 -2.41 6.36
C GLY A 150 -12.14 -2.93 5.78
N LYS A 151 -13.15 -3.05 6.65
CA LYS A 151 -14.54 -3.13 6.22
C LYS A 151 -14.92 -1.79 5.59
N VAL A 152 -15.41 -1.82 4.35
CA VAL A 152 -15.84 -0.61 3.64
C VAL A 152 -17.15 -0.08 4.22
N ASN A 153 -17.25 1.24 4.36
CA ASN A 153 -18.45 1.93 4.81
C ASN A 153 -19.01 2.80 3.68
N MET A 154 -20.30 2.63 3.33
CA MET A 154 -21.02 3.39 2.31
C MET A 154 -22.51 3.45 2.64
N ASP A 155 -23.09 4.65 2.79
CA ASP A 155 -24.51 4.85 3.10
C ASP A 155 -25.22 5.86 2.19
N ARG A 156 -24.54 6.34 1.14
CA ARG A 156 -25.16 7.17 0.07
C ARG A 156 -24.50 6.94 -1.30
N ASN A 157 -25.15 7.39 -2.35
CA ASN A 157 -24.66 7.44 -3.73
C ASN A 157 -24.02 6.13 -4.24
N SER A 158 -24.58 5.01 -3.78
CA SER A 158 -24.15 3.66 -4.16
C SER A 158 -25.37 2.83 -4.57
N PRO A 159 -25.21 1.80 -5.41
CA PRO A 159 -26.33 0.97 -5.84
C PRO A 159 -27.05 0.32 -4.64
N LYS A 160 -28.37 0.15 -4.76
CA LYS A 160 -29.22 -0.43 -3.69
C LYS A 160 -28.73 -1.80 -3.19
N TYR A 161 -28.05 -2.55 -4.04
CA TYR A 161 -27.51 -3.88 -3.69
C TYR A 161 -26.14 -3.82 -2.98
N LEU A 162 -25.50 -2.63 -2.92
CA LEU A 162 -24.19 -2.41 -2.31
C LEU A 162 -24.19 -1.13 -1.45
N ILE A 163 -25.25 -0.86 -0.72
CA ILE A 163 -25.39 0.28 0.18
C ILE A 163 -25.90 -0.17 1.53
N GLU A 164 -25.46 0.46 2.59
CA GLU A 164 -25.96 0.26 3.96
C GLU A 164 -26.79 1.48 4.40
N THR A 165 -27.61 1.32 5.43
CA THR A 165 -28.07 2.47 6.20
C THR A 165 -26.96 2.91 7.17
N THR A 166 -26.93 4.18 7.56
CA THR A 166 -25.94 4.67 8.55
C THR A 166 -25.90 3.78 9.80
N SER A 167 -27.08 3.48 10.38
CA SER A 167 -27.16 2.67 11.60
C SER A 167 -26.66 1.24 11.40
N LYS A 168 -26.93 0.63 10.23
CA LYS A 168 -26.41 -0.69 9.89
C LYS A 168 -24.90 -0.66 9.72
N SER A 169 -24.36 0.31 8.98
CA SER A 169 -22.92 0.46 8.75
C SER A 169 -22.15 0.60 10.07
N VAL A 170 -22.64 1.43 10.99
CA VAL A 170 -22.07 1.61 12.34
C VAL A 170 -22.12 0.32 13.15
N LYS A 171 -23.31 -0.31 13.24
CA LYS A 171 -23.48 -1.58 13.97
C LYS A 171 -22.59 -2.69 13.45
N ASP A 172 -22.55 -2.86 12.13
CA ASP A 172 -21.72 -3.89 11.50
C ASP A 172 -20.22 -3.60 11.65
N THR A 173 -19.81 -2.32 11.65
CA THR A 173 -18.43 -1.94 11.92
C THR A 173 -18.02 -2.31 13.36
N LEU A 174 -18.84 -2.01 14.36
CA LEU A 174 -18.55 -2.36 15.75
C LEU A 174 -18.46 -3.89 15.93
N LYS A 175 -19.43 -4.64 15.38
CA LYS A 175 -19.41 -6.12 15.41
C LYS A 175 -18.17 -6.70 14.72
N TRP A 176 -17.77 -6.13 13.58
CA TRP A 176 -16.56 -6.55 12.88
C TRP A 176 -15.30 -6.29 13.71
N LEU A 177 -15.20 -5.12 14.35
CA LEU A 177 -14.06 -4.78 15.22
C LEU A 177 -13.94 -5.75 16.40
N GLU A 178 -15.04 -6.12 17.06
CA GLU A 178 -15.06 -7.15 18.10
C GLU A 178 -14.53 -8.48 17.57
N SER A 179 -14.94 -8.89 16.36
CA SER A 179 -14.48 -10.14 15.73
C SER A 179 -13.01 -10.12 15.30
N CYS A 180 -12.36 -8.96 15.31
CA CYS A 180 -10.94 -8.81 14.97
C CYS A 180 -9.99 -8.89 16.19
N GLU A 181 -10.50 -8.95 17.42
CA GLU A 181 -9.69 -8.83 18.64
C GLU A 181 -8.64 -9.94 18.77
N ASP A 182 -8.93 -11.15 18.29
CA ASP A 182 -8.01 -12.29 18.34
C ASP A 182 -6.92 -12.26 17.26
N LEU A 183 -7.04 -11.40 16.25
CA LEU A 183 -6.06 -11.29 15.16
C LEU A 183 -4.80 -10.54 15.62
N LYS A 184 -3.63 -11.17 15.45
CA LYS A 184 -2.35 -10.66 15.95
C LYS A 184 -1.62 -9.79 14.93
N ASN A 185 -1.66 -10.19 13.67
CA ASN A 185 -0.87 -9.61 12.58
C ASN A 185 -1.70 -8.76 11.63
N ILE A 186 -2.94 -9.16 11.36
CA ILE A 186 -3.86 -8.43 10.51
C ILE A 186 -4.76 -7.55 11.38
N LYS A 187 -4.61 -6.25 11.24
CA LYS A 187 -5.29 -5.26 12.09
C LYS A 187 -6.42 -4.55 11.34
N PRO A 188 -7.48 -4.15 12.04
CA PRO A 188 -8.54 -3.33 11.45
C PRO A 188 -8.07 -1.90 11.17
N ILE A 189 -8.58 -1.32 10.08
CA ILE A 189 -8.46 0.09 9.72
C ILE A 189 -9.84 0.60 9.29
N LEU A 190 -10.27 1.76 9.80
CA LEU A 190 -11.55 2.33 9.40
C LEU A 190 -11.50 2.79 7.94
N THR A 191 -12.55 2.44 7.20
CA THR A 191 -12.53 2.57 5.75
C THR A 191 -13.84 3.20 5.23
N PRO A 192 -14.11 4.51 5.51
CA PRO A 192 -15.06 5.23 4.70
C PRO A 192 -14.54 5.20 3.25
N ARG A 193 -15.36 4.69 2.29
CA ARG A 193 -14.85 4.47 0.93
C ARG A 193 -14.29 5.76 0.34
N PHE A 194 -15.12 6.81 0.33
CA PHE A 194 -14.75 8.19 -0.03
C PHE A 194 -15.92 9.11 0.33
N VAL A 195 -15.70 10.42 0.40
CA VAL A 195 -16.73 11.38 0.82
C VAL A 195 -18.05 11.24 0.05
N PRO A 196 -18.07 11.07 -1.30
CA PRO A 196 -19.33 10.92 -2.02
C PRO A 196 -20.21 9.75 -1.60
N SER A 197 -19.62 8.67 -1.07
CA SER A 197 -20.37 7.48 -0.64
C SER A 197 -20.74 7.45 0.85
N CYS A 198 -20.33 8.46 1.61
CA CYS A 198 -20.57 8.53 3.06
C CYS A 198 -21.32 9.81 3.42
N THR A 199 -22.45 9.66 4.14
CA THR A 199 -23.17 10.84 4.66
C THR A 199 -22.39 11.50 5.80
N ASP A 200 -22.66 12.78 6.06
CA ASP A 200 -22.10 13.50 7.21
C ASP A 200 -22.38 12.77 8.52
N LYS A 201 -23.56 12.15 8.63
CA LYS A 201 -23.93 11.34 9.79
C LYS A 201 -23.05 10.12 9.95
N LEU A 202 -22.78 9.38 8.86
CA LEU A 202 -21.88 8.22 8.90
C LEU A 202 -20.45 8.65 9.24
N MET A 203 -19.95 9.72 8.61
CA MET A 203 -18.61 10.24 8.88
C MET A 203 -18.45 10.63 10.35
N ALA A 204 -19.45 11.30 10.95
CA ALA A 204 -19.42 11.67 12.36
C ALA A 204 -19.42 10.44 13.29
N GLU A 205 -20.21 9.40 13.00
CA GLU A 205 -20.21 8.16 13.79
C GLU A 205 -18.90 7.38 13.65
N LEU A 206 -18.34 7.28 12.45
CA LEU A 206 -17.03 6.65 12.24
C LEU A 206 -15.90 7.43 12.93
N SER A 207 -15.99 8.78 12.98
CA SER A 207 -15.06 9.61 13.75
C SER A 207 -15.08 9.27 15.25
N LYS A 208 -16.27 9.07 15.84
CA LYS A 208 -16.39 8.62 17.23
C LYS A 208 -15.70 7.28 17.45
N ILE A 209 -16.00 6.29 16.59
CA ILE A 209 -15.36 4.95 16.65
C ILE A 209 -13.84 5.06 16.54
N MET A 210 -13.34 5.88 15.60
CA MET A 210 -11.91 6.13 15.41
C MET A 210 -11.26 6.64 16.71
N LYS A 211 -11.88 7.65 17.36
CA LYS A 211 -11.36 8.26 18.58
C LYS A 211 -11.38 7.28 19.75
N ASP A 212 -12.50 6.59 19.95
CA ASP A 212 -12.70 5.67 21.07
C ASP A 212 -11.76 4.44 20.99
N LYS A 213 -11.59 3.90 19.78
CA LYS A 213 -10.76 2.71 19.55
C LYS A 213 -9.34 3.02 19.10
N LYS A 214 -8.98 4.31 18.87
CA LYS A 214 -7.68 4.78 18.37
C LYS A 214 -7.26 4.09 17.07
N LEU A 215 -8.21 3.94 16.15
CA LEU A 215 -8.00 3.23 14.88
C LEU A 215 -7.41 4.17 13.81
N PRO A 216 -6.50 3.68 12.97
CA PRO A 216 -6.12 4.40 11.77
C PRO A 216 -7.27 4.42 10.75
N VAL A 217 -7.19 5.34 9.80
CA VAL A 217 -8.19 5.55 8.76
C VAL A 217 -7.55 5.43 7.39
N GLN A 218 -8.27 4.85 6.42
CA GLN A 218 -7.93 4.91 5.01
C GLN A 218 -9.13 5.35 4.17
N SER A 219 -8.88 6.11 3.11
CA SER A 219 -9.90 6.56 2.18
C SER A 219 -9.29 7.03 0.85
N HIS A 220 -10.11 7.52 -0.08
CA HIS A 220 -9.69 8.12 -1.35
C HIS A 220 -9.76 9.64 -1.25
N LEU A 221 -8.83 10.35 -1.87
CA LEU A 221 -8.75 11.80 -1.80
C LEU A 221 -8.36 12.40 -3.15
N SER A 222 -9.20 13.31 -3.66
CA SER A 222 -8.92 14.16 -4.82
C SER A 222 -8.33 13.40 -6.02
N GLU A 223 -8.92 12.23 -6.31
CA GLU A 223 -8.46 11.36 -7.39
C GLU A 223 -8.85 11.92 -8.75
N ASN A 224 -10.12 12.34 -8.92
CA ASN A 224 -10.67 12.76 -10.19
C ASN A 224 -11.34 14.15 -10.07
N ARG A 225 -11.24 14.97 -11.12
CA ARG A 225 -11.83 16.32 -11.11
C ARG A 225 -13.34 16.29 -10.93
N ALA A 226 -14.05 15.34 -11.57
CA ALA A 226 -15.51 15.22 -11.41
C ALA A 226 -15.88 14.82 -9.97
N GLU A 227 -15.08 13.98 -9.33
CA GLU A 227 -15.22 13.64 -7.92
C GLU A 227 -15.05 14.86 -7.02
N ILE A 228 -14.07 15.72 -7.26
CA ILE A 228 -13.84 16.94 -6.48
C ILE A 228 -15.04 17.89 -6.58
N GLU A 229 -15.57 18.11 -7.79
CA GLU A 229 -16.76 18.94 -7.96
C GLU A 229 -17.97 18.34 -7.23
N TRP A 230 -18.13 17.02 -7.31
CA TRP A 230 -19.19 16.32 -6.58
C TRP A 230 -19.07 16.47 -5.05
N VAL A 231 -17.86 16.44 -4.51
CA VAL A 231 -17.63 16.70 -3.08
C VAL A 231 -18.00 18.12 -2.68
N LYS A 232 -17.71 19.15 -3.52
CA LYS A 232 -18.12 20.53 -3.27
C LYS A 232 -19.65 20.68 -3.17
N GLU A 233 -20.37 19.96 -4.03
CA GLU A 233 -21.85 19.94 -3.99
C GLU A 233 -22.38 19.26 -2.73
N LEU A 234 -21.77 18.12 -2.34
CA LEU A 234 -22.23 17.29 -1.22
C LEU A 234 -21.86 17.86 0.16
N VAL A 235 -20.73 18.57 0.25
CA VAL A 235 -20.19 19.12 1.50
C VAL A 235 -19.86 20.60 1.33
N PRO A 236 -20.87 21.48 1.10
CA PRO A 236 -20.65 22.90 0.79
C PRO A 236 -20.01 23.69 1.95
N LYS A 237 -19.93 23.12 3.14
CA LYS A 237 -19.26 23.70 4.30
C LYS A 237 -17.73 23.57 4.24
N ALA A 238 -17.21 22.56 3.53
CA ALA A 238 -15.79 22.36 3.34
C ALA A 238 -15.26 23.27 2.23
N LYS A 239 -14.10 23.88 2.46
CA LYS A 239 -13.47 24.78 1.47
C LYS A 239 -12.78 24.02 0.35
N ASN A 240 -12.38 22.76 0.63
CA ASN A 240 -11.76 21.83 -0.30
C ASN A 240 -12.05 20.38 0.14
N TYR A 241 -11.59 19.40 -0.63
CA TYR A 241 -11.85 18.00 -0.35
C TYR A 241 -11.17 17.52 0.95
N GLU A 242 -9.96 17.99 1.21
CA GLU A 242 -9.19 17.65 2.40
C GLU A 242 -9.94 18.09 3.68
N GLU A 243 -10.53 19.29 3.67
CA GLU A 243 -11.32 19.81 4.81
C GLU A 243 -12.56 18.94 5.05
N ALA A 244 -13.15 18.32 4.03
CA ALA A 244 -14.28 17.40 4.20
C ALA A 244 -13.95 16.18 5.07
N TYR A 245 -12.69 15.75 5.12
CA TYR A 245 -12.21 14.73 6.09
C TYR A 245 -11.78 15.36 7.42
N ASP A 246 -11.10 16.52 7.38
CA ASP A 246 -10.58 17.18 8.58
C ASP A 246 -11.69 17.62 9.54
N MET A 247 -12.88 17.97 9.03
CA MET A 247 -14.09 18.24 9.83
C MET A 247 -14.50 17.09 10.77
N TYR A 248 -14.04 15.87 10.47
CA TYR A 248 -14.28 14.67 11.27
C TYR A 248 -13.01 14.12 11.92
N ASP A 249 -11.92 14.89 11.98
CA ASP A 249 -10.61 14.50 12.49
C ASP A 249 -9.98 13.26 11.79
N MET A 250 -10.47 12.92 10.59
CA MET A 250 -10.02 11.74 9.83
C MET A 250 -8.78 12.02 8.96
N LEU A 251 -8.25 13.24 9.00
CA LEU A 251 -7.08 13.65 8.23
C LEU A 251 -5.82 13.69 9.12
N GLY A 252 -5.50 12.59 9.80
CA GLY A 252 -4.25 12.45 10.55
C GLY A 252 -4.16 13.28 11.84
N THR A 253 -5.28 13.76 12.38
CA THR A 253 -5.32 14.60 13.58
C THR A 253 -5.25 13.76 14.87
N VAL A 254 -6.04 12.70 14.93
CA VAL A 254 -6.17 11.84 16.12
C VAL A 254 -5.37 10.55 15.95
N SER A 255 -5.40 9.98 14.76
CA SER A 255 -4.68 8.77 14.40
C SER A 255 -4.10 8.91 13.00
N ASN A 256 -3.15 8.05 12.63
CA ASN A 256 -2.57 8.03 11.28
C ASN A 256 -3.64 7.77 10.23
N SER A 257 -3.52 8.41 9.08
CA SER A 257 -4.43 8.23 7.94
C SER A 257 -3.67 7.93 6.66
N ILE A 258 -4.28 7.09 5.80
CA ILE A 258 -3.84 6.84 4.43
C ILE A 258 -4.90 7.43 3.50
N MET A 259 -4.47 8.33 2.61
CA MET A 259 -5.31 8.93 1.58
C MET A 259 -4.79 8.53 0.21
N ALA A 260 -5.57 7.73 -0.51
CA ALA A 260 -5.17 7.23 -1.82
C ALA A 260 -5.27 8.32 -2.89
N HIS A 261 -4.40 8.22 -3.90
CA HIS A 261 -4.32 9.02 -5.13
C HIS A 261 -3.79 10.43 -4.97
N TYR A 262 -4.57 11.36 -4.43
CA TYR A 262 -4.25 12.78 -4.30
C TYR A 262 -3.68 13.39 -5.59
N VAL A 263 -4.42 13.20 -6.71
CA VAL A 263 -3.96 13.59 -8.05
C VAL A 263 -4.08 15.10 -8.28
N TRP A 264 -5.16 15.69 -7.75
CA TRP A 264 -5.51 17.09 -7.94
C TRP A 264 -5.54 17.84 -6.61
N PRO A 265 -4.36 18.13 -6.02
CA PRO A 265 -4.29 18.84 -4.74
C PRO A 265 -4.71 20.30 -4.85
N ASP A 266 -5.33 20.81 -3.79
CA ASP A 266 -5.49 22.23 -3.53
C ASP A 266 -4.31 22.77 -2.73
N GLU A 267 -3.92 24.04 -2.94
CA GLU A 267 -2.76 24.65 -2.25
C GLU A 267 -2.92 24.70 -0.73
N LYS A 268 -4.16 24.90 -0.25
CA LYS A 268 -4.45 24.88 1.20
C LYS A 268 -4.47 23.44 1.69
N GLY A 269 -4.99 22.52 0.87
CA GLY A 269 -4.99 21.09 1.15
C GLY A 269 -3.59 20.51 1.30
N ILE A 270 -2.64 20.87 0.44
CA ILE A 270 -1.23 20.49 0.58
C ILE A 270 -0.67 20.92 1.94
N LYS A 271 -0.91 22.16 2.35
CA LYS A 271 -0.46 22.67 3.67
C LYS A 271 -1.10 21.90 4.82
N LEU A 272 -2.36 21.54 4.67
CA LEU A 272 -3.09 20.75 5.67
C LEU A 272 -2.50 19.35 5.79
N ILE A 273 -2.34 18.62 4.68
CA ILE A 273 -1.75 17.27 4.63
C ILE A 273 -0.33 17.26 5.24
N LYS A 274 0.52 18.21 4.85
CA LYS A 274 1.89 18.33 5.36
C LYS A 274 1.97 18.44 6.88
N ASN A 275 1.02 19.12 7.51
CA ASN A 275 0.99 19.37 8.94
C ASN A 275 0.25 18.28 9.74
N ARG A 276 -0.14 17.18 9.11
CA ARG A 276 -0.90 16.07 9.69
C ARG A 276 -0.14 14.75 9.55
N ASN A 277 -0.56 13.74 10.28
CA ASN A 277 -0.06 12.37 10.13
C ASN A 277 -0.80 11.63 9.02
N VAL A 278 -0.68 12.13 7.80
CA VAL A 278 -1.28 11.57 6.59
C VAL A 278 -0.21 11.02 5.69
N TRP A 279 -0.41 9.81 5.20
CA TRP A 279 0.34 9.21 4.10
C TRP A 279 -0.48 9.26 2.82
N VAL A 280 0.09 9.81 1.78
CA VAL A 280 -0.47 9.71 0.42
C VAL A 280 -0.08 8.36 -0.16
N ALA A 281 -1.07 7.53 -0.50
CA ALA A 281 -0.85 6.30 -1.23
C ALA A 281 -0.83 6.59 -2.74
N HIS A 282 0.36 6.68 -3.32
CA HIS A 282 0.54 6.98 -4.73
C HIS A 282 0.26 5.74 -5.58
N SER A 283 -0.81 5.79 -6.38
CA SER A 283 -1.35 4.71 -7.22
C SER A 283 -1.18 5.02 -8.71
N PRO A 284 0.04 5.03 -9.26
CA PRO A 284 0.32 5.58 -10.60
C PRO A 284 -0.39 4.81 -11.73
N SER A 285 -0.55 3.49 -11.61
CA SER A 285 -1.23 2.67 -12.59
C SER A 285 -2.71 2.99 -12.69
N SER A 286 -3.41 3.02 -11.56
CA SER A 286 -4.82 3.33 -11.50
C SER A 286 -5.12 4.75 -11.97
N ASN A 287 -4.36 5.73 -11.50
CA ASN A 287 -4.53 7.13 -11.90
C ASN A 287 -4.49 7.28 -13.43
N ARG A 288 -3.62 6.54 -14.09
CA ARG A 288 -3.50 6.50 -15.56
C ARG A 288 -4.68 5.74 -16.20
N ASN A 289 -4.98 4.54 -15.71
CA ASN A 289 -5.99 3.66 -16.31
C ASN A 289 -7.40 4.26 -16.25
N LEU A 290 -7.75 4.92 -15.14
CA LEU A 290 -9.07 5.49 -14.92
C LEU A 290 -9.19 6.95 -15.36
N CYS A 291 -8.22 7.45 -16.13
CA CYS A 291 -8.13 8.84 -16.61
C CYS A 291 -8.21 9.87 -15.46
N SER A 292 -7.75 9.51 -14.27
CA SER A 292 -7.71 10.41 -13.12
C SER A 292 -6.64 11.49 -13.27
N GLY A 293 -5.53 11.18 -13.94
CA GLY A 293 -4.43 12.13 -14.20
C GLY A 293 -3.09 11.63 -13.66
N ILE A 294 -2.15 12.55 -13.46
CA ILE A 294 -0.81 12.26 -12.92
C ILE A 294 -0.59 13.08 -11.66
N ALA A 295 -0.45 12.41 -10.52
CA ALA A 295 -0.20 13.07 -9.23
C ALA A 295 1.13 13.84 -9.23
N PRO A 296 1.23 15.02 -8.59
CA PRO A 296 2.45 15.82 -8.52
C PRO A 296 3.44 15.27 -7.48
N ILE A 297 3.84 14.01 -7.66
CA ILE A 297 4.62 13.26 -6.68
C ILE A 297 5.97 13.92 -6.36
N GLY A 298 6.65 14.46 -7.38
CA GLY A 298 7.89 15.21 -7.20
C GLY A 298 7.72 16.42 -6.28
N ARG A 299 6.59 17.12 -6.39
CA ARG A 299 6.25 18.23 -5.49
C ARG A 299 6.04 17.72 -4.06
N TYR A 300 5.31 16.61 -3.87
CA TYR A 300 5.07 16.04 -2.54
C TYR A 300 6.37 15.70 -1.82
N LEU A 301 7.33 15.09 -2.54
CA LEU A 301 8.63 14.74 -1.97
C LEU A 301 9.45 15.97 -1.58
N ARG A 302 9.46 17.02 -2.41
CA ARG A 302 10.14 18.31 -2.08
C ARG A 302 9.53 18.98 -0.87
N GLU A 303 8.23 18.94 -0.73
CA GLU A 303 7.52 19.56 0.40
C GLU A 303 7.54 18.72 1.67
N GLY A 304 8.07 17.50 1.62
CA GLY A 304 8.17 16.60 2.77
C GLY A 304 6.83 15.96 3.17
N ILE A 305 5.90 15.82 2.22
CA ILE A 305 4.68 15.04 2.42
C ILE A 305 5.05 13.58 2.50
N LYS A 306 4.47 12.85 3.45
CA LYS A 306 4.65 11.41 3.59
C LYS A 306 3.96 10.69 2.46
N VAL A 307 4.70 9.89 1.72
CA VAL A 307 4.21 9.14 0.56
C VAL A 307 4.68 7.70 0.62
N GLY A 308 3.81 6.78 0.24
CA GLY A 308 4.16 5.41 -0.11
C GLY A 308 3.52 5.01 -1.43
N LEU A 309 4.03 3.93 -2.04
CA LEU A 309 3.47 3.42 -3.30
C LEU A 309 2.30 2.49 -3.04
N ALA A 310 1.45 2.34 -4.06
CA ALA A 310 0.29 1.47 -4.04
C ALA A 310 0.01 0.86 -5.42
N THR A 311 -0.54 -0.36 -5.41
CA THR A 311 -0.99 -1.02 -6.64
C THR A 311 -2.39 -0.58 -7.05
N ASP A 312 -3.24 -0.31 -6.07
CA ASP A 312 -4.67 -0.02 -6.26
C ASP A 312 -5.37 -1.02 -7.18
N VAL A 313 -5.19 -2.30 -6.89
CA VAL A 313 -5.95 -3.37 -7.55
C VAL A 313 -7.47 -3.18 -7.31
N ALA A 314 -8.35 -3.14 -8.34
CA ALA A 314 -8.08 -3.41 -9.76
C ALA A 314 -8.12 -2.15 -10.65
N GLY A 315 -8.22 -0.94 -10.12
CA GLY A 315 -7.99 0.28 -10.90
C GLY A 315 -6.55 0.26 -11.47
N GLY A 316 -5.58 -0.18 -10.67
CA GLY A 316 -4.27 -0.61 -11.13
C GLY A 316 -4.33 -2.01 -11.78
N SER A 317 -3.58 -2.22 -12.85
CA SER A 317 -3.64 -3.42 -13.68
C SER A 317 -2.74 -4.58 -13.24
N TYR A 318 -2.20 -4.55 -12.02
CA TYR A 318 -1.28 -5.57 -11.50
C TYR A 318 -1.22 -5.60 -9.97
N LEU A 319 -0.81 -6.74 -9.42
CA LEU A 319 -0.54 -6.93 -7.98
C LEU A 319 0.95 -6.75 -7.63
N SER A 320 1.77 -6.31 -8.59
CA SER A 320 3.23 -6.21 -8.46
C SER A 320 3.67 -4.81 -8.03
N MET A 321 4.25 -4.68 -6.85
CA MET A 321 4.89 -3.44 -6.39
C MET A 321 6.13 -3.05 -7.22
N PHE A 322 6.78 -3.99 -7.92
CA PHE A 322 7.86 -3.66 -8.86
C PHE A 322 7.33 -2.80 -10.01
N ARG A 323 6.16 -3.12 -10.54
CA ARG A 323 5.51 -2.30 -11.56
C ARG A 323 5.04 -0.96 -11.02
N ALA A 324 4.61 -0.88 -9.76
CA ALA A 324 4.28 0.39 -9.13
C ALA A 324 5.52 1.31 -9.01
N ILE A 325 6.70 0.74 -8.76
CA ILE A 325 7.98 1.46 -8.78
C ILE A 325 8.26 2.02 -10.18
N GLU A 326 8.19 1.18 -11.23
CA GLU A 326 8.38 1.58 -12.63
C GLU A 326 7.41 2.70 -13.03
N ASP A 327 6.11 2.49 -12.77
CA ASP A 327 5.07 3.47 -13.11
C ASP A 327 5.24 4.80 -12.35
N SER A 328 5.70 4.77 -11.11
CA SER A 328 6.00 5.98 -10.34
C SER A 328 7.09 6.84 -11.01
N ILE A 329 8.15 6.20 -11.49
CA ILE A 329 9.25 6.87 -12.20
C ILE A 329 8.75 7.40 -13.55
N THR A 330 8.11 6.57 -14.35
CA THR A 330 7.70 6.92 -15.73
C THR A 330 6.61 7.99 -15.75
N THR A 331 5.61 7.90 -14.87
CA THR A 331 4.56 8.91 -14.80
C THR A 331 5.08 10.25 -14.28
N SER A 332 6.07 10.26 -13.36
CA SER A 332 6.69 11.51 -12.91
C SER A 332 7.41 12.23 -14.05
N LYS A 333 8.08 11.48 -14.95
CA LYS A 333 8.71 12.03 -16.16
C LYS A 333 7.69 12.64 -17.13
N ILE A 334 6.58 11.92 -17.36
CA ILE A 334 5.49 12.43 -18.22
C ILE A 334 4.91 13.71 -17.63
N ARG A 335 4.70 13.77 -16.31
CA ARG A 335 4.21 15.00 -15.67
C ARG A 335 5.14 16.17 -15.88
N ASN A 336 6.44 15.99 -15.67
CA ASN A 336 7.44 17.04 -15.90
C ASN A 336 7.44 17.55 -17.36
N CYS A 337 7.28 16.64 -18.33
CA CYS A 337 7.23 17.03 -19.73
C CYS A 337 5.99 17.84 -20.11
N LEU A 338 4.84 17.60 -19.43
CA LEU A 338 3.55 18.12 -19.86
C LEU A 338 3.00 19.25 -18.99
N TYR A 339 3.30 19.26 -17.69
CA TYR A 339 2.60 20.11 -16.73
C TYR A 339 3.50 20.96 -15.82
N ASP A 340 4.66 20.45 -15.44
CA ASP A 340 5.49 21.10 -14.43
C ASP A 340 6.57 21.96 -15.06
N SER A 341 6.73 23.20 -14.59
CA SER A 341 7.81 24.11 -15.03
C SER A 341 9.15 23.77 -14.39
N GLU A 342 9.15 23.04 -13.28
CA GLU A 342 10.33 22.62 -12.56
C GLU A 342 10.57 21.12 -12.77
N TYR A 343 11.76 20.78 -13.26
CA TYR A 343 12.17 19.40 -13.49
C TYR A 343 12.37 18.66 -12.16
N TYR A 344 11.50 17.71 -11.86
CA TYR A 344 11.62 16.83 -10.70
C TYR A 344 11.05 15.45 -11.00
N ASN A 345 11.90 14.56 -11.45
CA ASN A 345 11.55 13.15 -11.63
C ASN A 345 11.79 12.36 -10.35
N VAL A 346 10.97 11.36 -10.12
CA VAL A 346 11.26 10.34 -9.13
C VAL A 346 12.45 9.50 -9.62
N THR A 347 13.47 9.35 -8.80
CA THR A 347 14.63 8.51 -9.09
C THR A 347 14.39 7.08 -8.61
N ILE A 348 15.26 6.13 -9.01
CA ILE A 348 15.15 4.73 -8.56
C ILE A 348 15.35 4.60 -7.04
N GLU A 349 16.26 5.39 -6.43
CA GLU A 349 16.46 5.43 -4.98
C GLU A 349 15.19 5.90 -4.26
N GLN A 350 14.56 6.95 -4.79
CA GLN A 350 13.32 7.50 -4.24
C GLN A 350 12.18 6.51 -4.38
N ALA A 351 12.04 5.86 -5.53
CA ALA A 351 11.00 4.86 -5.75
C ALA A 351 11.18 3.64 -4.84
N LEU A 352 12.43 3.17 -4.61
CA LEU A 352 12.73 2.15 -3.60
C LEU A 352 12.35 2.61 -2.19
N TYR A 353 12.68 3.86 -1.83
CA TYR A 353 12.29 4.43 -0.55
C TYR A 353 10.77 4.43 -0.37
N LEU A 354 10.02 4.91 -1.36
CA LEU A 354 8.56 4.97 -1.31
C LEU A 354 7.91 3.59 -1.16
N ALA A 355 8.47 2.58 -1.85
CA ALA A 355 7.98 1.21 -1.82
C ALA A 355 8.42 0.43 -0.56
N THR A 356 9.33 0.96 0.25
CA THR A 356 9.88 0.30 1.44
C THR A 356 9.75 1.16 2.69
N LEU A 357 10.77 1.98 3.00
CA LEU A 357 10.82 2.76 4.24
C LEU A 357 9.73 3.83 4.33
N GLY A 358 9.45 4.55 3.23
CA GLY A 358 8.46 5.64 3.20
C GLY A 358 7.03 5.16 3.52
N GLY A 359 6.56 4.10 2.83
CA GLY A 359 5.29 3.45 3.15
C GLY A 359 5.38 2.67 4.47
N GLY A 360 6.53 2.09 4.78
CA GLY A 360 6.77 1.28 5.98
C GLY A 360 6.61 2.04 7.29
N GLU A 361 6.95 3.32 7.32
CA GLU A 361 6.81 4.17 8.51
C GLU A 361 5.37 4.23 9.04
N PHE A 362 4.36 4.07 8.19
CA PHE A 362 2.96 3.95 8.64
C PHE A 362 2.75 2.75 9.57
N PHE A 363 3.47 1.66 9.34
CA PHE A 363 3.40 0.40 10.10
C PHE A 363 4.40 0.37 11.27
N GLY A 364 5.18 1.42 11.47
CA GLY A 364 6.21 1.54 12.49
C GLY A 364 7.63 1.31 11.93
N LYS A 365 8.45 0.49 12.59
CA LYS A 365 9.81 0.19 12.10
C LYS A 365 9.78 -0.90 11.03
N VAL A 366 9.36 -0.55 9.83
CA VAL A 366 9.21 -1.43 8.66
C VAL A 366 9.94 -0.84 7.44
N GLY A 367 10.38 -1.68 6.51
CA GLY A 367 10.94 -1.26 5.22
C GLY A 367 12.43 -0.88 5.24
N SER A 368 13.17 -1.26 6.29
CA SER A 368 14.63 -1.07 6.39
C SER A 368 15.31 -2.28 7.04
N PHE A 369 16.63 -2.41 6.80
CA PHE A 369 17.48 -3.40 7.47
C PHE A 369 18.29 -2.82 8.62
N ASP A 370 18.01 -1.60 9.04
CA ASP A 370 18.62 -1.04 10.23
C ASP A 370 18.20 -1.82 11.48
N LYS A 371 19.04 -1.76 12.50
CA LYS A 371 18.81 -2.48 13.76
C LYS A 371 17.46 -2.09 14.39
N GLY A 372 16.69 -3.12 14.77
CA GLY A 372 15.41 -3.01 15.44
C GLY A 372 14.20 -2.88 14.52
N TYR A 373 14.40 -2.83 13.20
CA TYR A 373 13.30 -2.90 12.23
C TYR A 373 12.74 -4.33 12.15
N GLU A 374 11.45 -4.46 11.81
CA GLU A 374 10.85 -5.75 11.47
C GLU A 374 11.63 -6.40 10.31
N PHE A 375 11.89 -7.70 10.44
CA PHE A 375 12.70 -8.40 9.44
C PHE A 375 11.82 -8.86 8.28
N ASP A 376 11.58 -7.96 7.35
CA ASP A 376 10.93 -8.25 6.08
C ASP A 376 11.98 -8.18 4.97
N ALA A 377 12.21 -9.29 4.28
CA ALA A 377 13.23 -9.38 3.25
C ALA A 377 12.74 -10.15 2.02
N ILE A 378 13.13 -9.66 0.85
CA ILE A 378 12.88 -10.28 -0.45
C ILE A 378 14.22 -10.58 -1.10
N VAL A 379 14.37 -11.80 -1.60
CA VAL A 379 15.46 -12.22 -2.46
C VAL A 379 14.96 -12.17 -3.91
N LEU A 380 15.61 -11.37 -4.76
CA LEU A 380 15.23 -11.18 -6.16
C LEU A 380 15.74 -12.31 -7.04
N ASN A 381 14.96 -12.73 -8.02
CA ASN A 381 15.39 -13.73 -9.01
C ASN A 381 16.04 -13.06 -10.23
N GLU A 382 17.26 -12.54 -10.07
CA GLU A 382 18.00 -11.87 -11.15
C GLU A 382 18.51 -12.83 -12.24
N ARG A 383 18.54 -14.15 -11.96
CA ARG A 383 19.03 -15.15 -12.93
C ARG A 383 18.16 -15.24 -14.17
N ASP A 384 16.89 -14.87 -14.06
CA ASP A 384 15.95 -14.84 -15.20
C ASP A 384 16.21 -13.65 -16.15
N ILE A 385 17.09 -12.73 -15.78
CA ILE A 385 17.47 -11.56 -16.58
C ILE A 385 18.98 -11.45 -16.76
N PRO A 386 19.61 -12.40 -17.47
CA PRO A 386 21.06 -12.47 -17.60
C PRO A 386 21.65 -11.22 -18.28
N THR A 387 22.90 -10.91 -17.93
CA THR A 387 23.69 -9.84 -18.55
C THR A 387 25.18 -10.16 -18.48
N VAL A 388 25.91 -9.69 -19.47
CA VAL A 388 27.39 -9.70 -19.47
C VAL A 388 27.99 -8.60 -18.59
N LEU A 389 27.18 -7.61 -18.20
CA LEU A 389 27.61 -6.45 -17.41
C LEU A 389 27.50 -6.67 -15.89
N MET A 390 27.15 -7.88 -15.41
CA MET A 390 26.83 -8.10 -14.00
C MET A 390 27.93 -7.64 -13.03
N SER A 391 29.21 -7.82 -13.41
CA SER A 391 30.37 -7.40 -12.60
C SER A 391 30.66 -5.90 -12.61
N GLU A 392 30.01 -5.15 -13.49
CA GLU A 392 30.20 -3.71 -13.65
C GLU A 392 29.10 -2.89 -12.96
N LEU A 393 27.95 -3.54 -12.64
CA LEU A 393 26.79 -2.89 -12.07
C LEU A 393 26.89 -2.76 -10.54
N THR A 394 26.57 -1.60 -10.01
CA THR A 394 26.24 -1.39 -8.58
C THR A 394 25.00 -2.16 -8.20
N LEU A 395 24.76 -2.36 -6.90
CA LEU A 395 23.54 -3.06 -6.45
C LEU A 395 22.27 -2.26 -6.80
N LEU A 396 22.37 -0.93 -6.81
CA LEU A 396 21.26 -0.06 -7.22
C LEU A 396 20.95 -0.21 -8.71
N GLU A 397 21.96 -0.24 -9.58
CA GLU A 397 21.79 -0.47 -11.03
C GLU A 397 21.25 -1.87 -11.33
N ARG A 398 21.65 -2.90 -10.56
CA ARG A 398 21.05 -4.24 -10.63
C ARG A 398 19.57 -4.19 -10.27
N PHE A 399 19.20 -3.46 -9.21
CA PHE A 399 17.81 -3.27 -8.82
C PHE A 399 17.02 -2.52 -9.91
N GLU A 400 17.55 -1.42 -10.42
CA GLU A 400 16.92 -0.64 -11.51
C GLU A 400 16.67 -1.54 -12.73
N ARG A 401 17.66 -2.29 -13.14
CA ARG A 401 17.53 -3.25 -14.23
C ARG A 401 16.47 -4.31 -13.97
N TYR A 402 16.38 -4.80 -12.73
CA TYR A 402 15.34 -5.77 -12.32
C TYR A 402 13.93 -5.16 -12.47
N ILE A 403 13.74 -3.91 -12.05
CA ILE A 403 12.46 -3.20 -12.17
C ILE A 403 11.98 -3.13 -13.62
N TYR A 404 12.87 -2.77 -14.55
CA TYR A 404 12.50 -2.59 -15.97
C TYR A 404 12.49 -3.88 -16.80
N ARG A 405 13.06 -4.96 -16.31
CA ARG A 405 13.26 -6.21 -17.08
C ARG A 405 12.49 -7.40 -16.56
N SER A 406 12.15 -7.41 -15.29
CA SER A 406 11.50 -8.55 -14.66
C SER A 406 10.28 -8.10 -13.87
N HIS A 407 9.19 -8.85 -14.03
CA HIS A 407 7.97 -8.71 -13.23
C HIS A 407 7.60 -10.07 -12.61
N THR A 408 8.59 -10.94 -12.46
CA THR A 408 8.42 -12.33 -12.00
C THR A 408 8.23 -12.41 -10.49
N ASN A 409 7.87 -13.60 -10.03
CA ASN A 409 7.78 -13.94 -8.62
C ASN A 409 9.15 -13.86 -7.96
N VAL A 410 9.13 -13.57 -6.67
CA VAL A 410 10.36 -13.50 -5.86
C VAL A 410 10.98 -14.87 -5.66
N TYR A 411 12.32 -14.94 -5.53
CA TYR A 411 13.04 -16.19 -5.24
C TYR A 411 12.82 -16.68 -3.81
N ALA A 412 12.81 -15.74 -2.84
CA ALA A 412 12.46 -16.03 -1.46
C ALA A 412 11.86 -14.80 -0.78
N LYS A 413 10.97 -15.03 0.18
CA LYS A 413 10.31 -14.00 0.98
C LYS A 413 10.33 -14.33 2.46
N PHE A 414 10.66 -13.32 3.26
CA PHE A 414 10.63 -13.38 4.72
C PHE A 414 9.74 -12.24 5.24
N ILE A 415 8.84 -12.56 6.19
CA ILE A 415 7.97 -11.59 6.86
C ILE A 415 8.13 -11.76 8.38
N ALA A 416 8.50 -10.68 9.07
CA ALA A 416 8.78 -10.67 10.50
C ALA A 416 9.72 -11.83 10.94
N GLY A 417 10.72 -12.14 10.11
CA GLY A 417 11.69 -13.21 10.35
C GLY A 417 11.18 -14.63 10.07
N LYS A 418 9.98 -14.80 9.52
CA LYS A 418 9.47 -16.11 9.07
C LYS A 418 9.65 -16.23 7.56
N LYS A 419 10.30 -17.31 7.09
CA LYS A 419 10.35 -17.62 5.66
C LYS A 419 8.97 -18.05 5.18
N ILE A 420 8.47 -17.41 4.12
CA ILE A 420 7.13 -17.64 3.54
C ILE A 420 7.25 -18.41 2.21
N VAL A 421 8.19 -17.98 1.36
CA VAL A 421 8.50 -18.60 0.06
C VAL A 421 9.98 -19.03 0.03
#